data_9ccc8d3787f4225d55b1e1e2d8e1cd14
#
_entry.id   9ccc8d3787f4225d55b1e1e2d8e1cd14
#
_cell.length_a   1.000
_cell.length_b   1.000
_cell.length_c   1.000
_cell.angle_alpha   90.00
_cell.angle_beta   90.00
_cell.angle_gamma   90.00
#
_symmetry.space_group_name_H-M   'P 1'
#
loop_
_entity.id
_entity.type
_entity.pdbx_description
1 polymer ?
#
loop_
_entity_poly.entity_id
_entity_poly.type
_entity_poly.pdbx_seq_one_letter_code
_entity_poly.pdbx_strand_id
1 'polypeptide(L)'
;MKYEYIILGGGVAGLYTAYHILQKSPNSSILILEKENHLGGRIHTFSGKHMIVEAGAGRFHEKNILLFELLKELGLDSKIDKISGSASFAPIENPGVFMNSILDREDVGSLDFLRSGMGFSPSVDFLTPIYKLFFDMALGKQNIPNAELIFRVIIASKGEPLTKLQNISFLQFAKEVLTKEEIDFIAGSFGYYSELVIMNAADAIYLMEQHLTPMNQFYVLKGGLSQIIEKLESKLVKHKHIKILTNRAVKQIHFSKNEFTIHCENLETTYIGENCICAAPTGVLQKFRIFHPVKYLLNKIDCQPLCRIYSQFPKGDDGAVWFTGLPKLTTNNDLRMVIPIDEKEGIIMSSYTDNKFARKWNQLFEKEGEPGINRRLISLLKETTGRDIPLPVKSYVFYWDCGVGYWSVGANSAMVSERLLHPMKEMKLFICGETYSYQNQQWIEGALETSKKLIDILSL
;
A
#
# COMPACT_ATOMS: atom_id res chain seq x y z
N MET A 1 27.68 24.04 -3.26
CA MET A 1 26.66 24.77 -2.48
C MET A 1 26.26 23.85 -1.33
N LYS A 2 26.22 24.38 -0.12
CA LYS A 2 25.84 23.63 1.09
C LYS A 2 24.37 23.88 1.37
N TYR A 3 23.65 22.82 1.76
CA TYR A 3 22.23 22.82 2.11
C TYR A 3 22.06 22.54 3.61
N GLU A 4 21.05 23.12 4.20
CA GLU A 4 20.65 22.77 5.56
C GLU A 4 20.02 21.36 5.60
N TYR A 5 19.20 21.03 4.60
CA TYR A 5 18.58 19.71 4.43
C TYR A 5 18.84 19.14 3.05
N ILE A 6 19.23 17.85 2.99
CA ILE A 6 19.20 17.06 1.78
C ILE A 6 18.18 15.93 1.99
N ILE A 7 17.18 15.86 1.11
CA ILE A 7 16.11 14.85 1.14
C ILE A 7 16.31 13.90 -0.02
N LEU A 8 16.45 12.61 0.26
CA LEU A 8 16.62 11.56 -0.73
C LEU A 8 15.28 10.89 -1.00
N GLY A 9 14.71 11.18 -2.15
CA GLY A 9 13.42 10.71 -2.63
C GLY A 9 12.39 11.83 -2.77
N GLY A 10 11.85 11.97 -3.99
CA GLY A 10 10.82 12.93 -4.37
C GLY A 10 9.39 12.33 -4.32
N GLY A 11 9.18 11.30 -3.49
CA GLY A 11 7.86 10.76 -3.17
C GLY A 11 7.10 11.65 -2.18
N VAL A 12 5.86 11.30 -1.87
CA VAL A 12 5.01 12.09 -0.95
C VAL A 12 5.67 12.34 0.40
N ALA A 13 6.40 11.38 0.97
CA ALA A 13 7.11 11.55 2.24
C ALA A 13 8.15 12.68 2.16
N GLY A 14 9.01 12.66 1.14
CA GLY A 14 10.05 13.68 0.96
C GLY A 14 9.47 15.07 0.67
N LEU A 15 8.46 15.14 -0.21
CA LEU A 15 7.80 16.41 -0.57
C LEU A 15 7.01 17.01 0.61
N TYR A 16 6.27 16.17 1.34
CA TYR A 16 5.55 16.58 2.55
C TYR A 16 6.51 17.08 3.63
N THR A 17 7.62 16.37 3.85
CA THR A 17 8.66 16.79 4.80
C THR A 17 9.23 18.14 4.42
N ALA A 18 9.65 18.33 3.15
CA ALA A 18 10.18 19.60 2.67
C ALA A 18 9.18 20.75 2.84
N TYR A 19 7.92 20.49 2.51
CA TYR A 19 6.84 21.47 2.60
C TYR A 19 6.63 21.96 4.05
N HIS A 20 6.58 21.05 5.01
CA HIS A 20 6.39 21.43 6.41
C HIS A 20 7.65 22.01 7.07
N ILE A 21 8.85 21.62 6.65
CA ILE A 21 10.08 22.33 7.05
C ILE A 21 9.99 23.79 6.64
N LEU A 22 9.63 24.08 5.38
CA LEU A 22 9.52 25.45 4.90
C LEU A 22 8.38 26.25 5.54
N GLN A 23 7.31 25.60 5.96
CA GLN A 23 6.25 26.28 6.74
C GLN A 23 6.76 26.74 8.11
N LYS A 24 7.55 25.91 8.80
CA LYS A 24 8.11 26.24 10.12
C LYS A 24 9.37 27.13 10.01
N SER A 25 10.19 26.93 9.00
CA SER A 25 11.45 27.61 8.77
C SER A 25 11.59 28.06 7.30
N PRO A 26 10.97 29.19 6.91
CA PRO A 26 10.86 29.60 5.51
C PRO A 26 12.18 29.91 4.79
N ASN A 27 13.27 30.11 5.54
CA ASN A 27 14.59 30.41 5.00
C ASN A 27 15.50 29.19 4.90
N SER A 28 15.05 28.00 5.32
CA SER A 28 15.85 26.78 5.24
C SER A 28 16.19 26.43 3.81
N SER A 29 17.46 26.10 3.57
CA SER A 29 17.91 25.65 2.25
C SER A 29 17.73 24.13 2.11
N ILE A 30 16.91 23.73 1.15
CA ILE A 30 16.54 22.32 0.96
C ILE A 30 16.93 21.86 -0.44
N LEU A 31 17.54 20.68 -0.52
CA LEU A 31 17.77 19.96 -1.77
C LEU A 31 17.01 18.64 -1.75
N ILE A 32 16.16 18.40 -2.74
CA ILE A 32 15.50 17.10 -2.97
C ILE A 32 16.19 16.42 -4.14
N LEU A 33 16.61 15.16 -3.95
CA LEU A 33 17.22 14.31 -4.98
C LEU A 33 16.28 13.14 -5.29
N GLU A 34 15.76 13.09 -6.52
CA GLU A 34 14.90 12.01 -7.03
C GLU A 34 15.61 11.23 -8.14
N LYS A 35 15.59 9.91 -8.08
CA LYS A 35 16.24 9.03 -9.05
C LYS A 35 15.55 9.02 -10.41
N GLU A 36 14.21 9.08 -10.41
CA GLU A 36 13.41 9.05 -11.62
C GLU A 36 13.41 10.45 -12.31
N ASN A 37 12.86 10.48 -13.52
CA ASN A 37 12.67 11.74 -14.25
C ASN A 37 11.42 12.51 -13.79
N HIS A 38 10.65 11.99 -12.85
CA HIS A 38 9.43 12.57 -12.30
C HIS A 38 9.35 12.37 -10.79
N LEU A 39 8.53 13.20 -10.14
CA LEU A 39 8.24 13.11 -8.71
C LEU A 39 7.04 12.18 -8.47
N GLY A 40 6.82 11.80 -7.19
CA GLY A 40 5.66 11.05 -6.72
C GLY A 40 5.97 9.66 -6.20
N GLY A 41 7.06 9.03 -6.68
CA GLY A 41 7.41 7.68 -6.28
C GLY A 41 6.26 6.71 -6.56
N ARG A 42 5.69 6.11 -5.51
CA ARG A 42 4.57 5.16 -5.60
C ARG A 42 3.17 5.81 -5.71
N ILE A 43 3.07 7.12 -5.71
CA ILE A 43 1.86 7.84 -6.16
C ILE A 43 2.10 8.20 -7.63
N HIS A 44 1.41 7.49 -8.51
CA HIS A 44 1.58 7.67 -9.95
C HIS A 44 0.25 7.40 -10.67
N THR A 45 -0.42 8.46 -11.10
CA THR A 45 -1.58 8.40 -11.99
C THR A 45 -1.05 8.38 -13.42
N PHE A 46 -1.21 7.26 -14.09
CA PHE A 46 -0.86 7.12 -15.50
C PHE A 46 -1.96 7.76 -16.37
N SER A 47 -1.57 8.67 -17.25
CA SER A 47 -2.45 9.29 -18.25
C SER A 47 -1.93 8.95 -19.65
N GLY A 48 -2.54 7.96 -20.26
CA GLY A 48 -2.22 7.49 -21.60
C GLY A 48 -3.33 7.79 -22.60
N LYS A 49 -3.08 7.51 -23.89
CA LYS A 49 -4.06 7.72 -24.97
C LYS A 49 -5.38 6.98 -24.72
N HIS A 50 -5.34 5.84 -24.06
CA HIS A 50 -6.47 4.92 -23.95
C HIS A 50 -7.11 4.94 -22.57
N MET A 51 -6.40 5.37 -21.52
CA MET A 51 -6.93 5.34 -20.17
C MET A 51 -6.19 6.29 -19.22
N ILE A 52 -6.88 6.67 -18.15
CA ILE A 52 -6.30 7.32 -16.97
C ILE A 52 -6.53 6.39 -15.80
N VAL A 53 -5.45 5.88 -15.19
CA VAL A 53 -5.50 4.88 -14.12
C VAL A 53 -4.40 5.07 -13.09
N GLU A 54 -4.62 4.55 -11.89
CA GLU A 54 -3.61 4.57 -10.84
C GLU A 54 -2.60 3.42 -11.00
N ALA A 55 -1.41 3.74 -11.46
CA ALA A 55 -0.32 2.79 -11.58
C ALA A 55 0.26 2.35 -10.22
N GLY A 56 0.20 3.25 -9.23
CA GLY A 56 0.65 3.04 -7.86
C GLY A 56 -0.48 3.05 -6.82
N ALA A 57 -0.40 3.92 -5.82
CA ALA A 57 -1.49 4.13 -4.85
C ALA A 57 -2.78 4.49 -5.58
N GLY A 58 -3.91 3.87 -5.22
CA GLY A 58 -5.14 4.04 -6.00
C GLY A 58 -6.37 4.39 -5.16
N ARG A 59 -6.31 4.25 -3.86
CA ARG A 59 -7.41 4.55 -2.93
C ARG A 59 -6.86 4.90 -1.57
N PHE A 60 -7.71 5.48 -0.74
CA PHE A 60 -7.41 5.76 0.65
C PHE A 60 -8.65 5.48 1.52
N HIS A 61 -8.48 5.56 2.81
CA HIS A 61 -9.38 5.04 3.80
C HIS A 61 -9.85 6.16 4.73
N GLU A 62 -11.04 6.09 5.29
CA GLU A 62 -11.57 7.12 6.19
C GLU A 62 -10.67 7.40 7.41
N LYS A 63 -9.88 6.41 7.85
CA LYS A 63 -8.92 6.56 8.96
C LYS A 63 -7.60 7.24 8.55
N ASN A 64 -7.43 7.58 7.28
CA ASN A 64 -6.23 8.28 6.80
C ASN A 64 -6.32 9.80 7.08
N ILE A 65 -6.31 10.17 8.35
CA ILE A 65 -6.61 11.53 8.83
C ILE A 65 -5.63 12.57 8.27
N LEU A 66 -4.31 12.27 8.29
CA LEU A 66 -3.30 13.18 7.76
C LEU A 66 -3.44 13.40 6.26
N LEU A 67 -3.87 12.37 5.54
CA LEU A 67 -4.14 12.51 4.12
C LEU A 67 -5.35 13.41 3.85
N PHE A 68 -6.44 13.28 4.61
CA PHE A 68 -7.59 14.19 4.50
C PHE A 68 -7.21 15.64 4.85
N GLU A 69 -6.41 15.83 5.90
CA GLU A 69 -5.87 17.16 6.26
C GLU A 69 -5.04 17.74 5.10
N LEU A 70 -4.13 16.94 4.53
CA LEU A 70 -3.30 17.35 3.40
C LEU A 70 -4.15 17.67 2.15
N LEU A 71 -5.14 16.84 1.81
CA LEU A 71 -6.04 17.09 0.67
C LEU A 71 -6.77 18.42 0.83
N LYS A 72 -7.27 18.72 2.02
CA LYS A 72 -7.91 20.00 2.33
C LYS A 72 -6.93 21.18 2.21
N GLU A 73 -5.72 21.04 2.75
CA GLU A 73 -4.67 22.07 2.67
C GLU A 73 -4.22 22.35 1.22
N LEU A 74 -4.27 21.34 0.37
CA LEU A 74 -3.96 21.45 -1.05
C LEU A 74 -5.15 21.89 -1.91
N GLY A 75 -6.35 22.07 -1.32
CA GLY A 75 -7.57 22.42 -2.02
C GLY A 75 -8.09 21.31 -2.94
N LEU A 76 -7.93 20.06 -2.53
CA LEU A 76 -8.34 18.87 -3.28
C LEU A 76 -9.52 18.13 -2.64
N ASP A 77 -10.02 18.59 -1.50
CA ASP A 77 -11.09 17.97 -0.73
C ASP A 77 -12.42 17.84 -1.52
N SER A 78 -12.74 18.79 -2.37
CA SER A 78 -13.91 18.73 -3.26
C SER A 78 -13.85 17.65 -4.35
N LYS A 79 -12.68 17.05 -4.55
CA LYS A 79 -12.45 15.97 -5.54
C LYS A 79 -12.51 14.58 -4.93
N ILE A 80 -12.70 14.47 -3.61
CA ILE A 80 -12.81 13.20 -2.92
C ILE A 80 -14.14 12.54 -3.29
N ASP A 81 -14.08 11.26 -3.68
CA ASP A 81 -15.25 10.47 -4.04
C ASP A 81 -15.24 9.12 -3.31
N LYS A 82 -16.42 8.67 -2.93
CA LYS A 82 -16.59 7.38 -2.24
C LYS A 82 -16.56 6.21 -3.23
N ILE A 83 -15.94 5.11 -2.83
CA ILE A 83 -15.99 3.87 -3.61
C ILE A 83 -16.35 2.68 -2.71
N SER A 84 -17.00 1.66 -3.30
CA SER A 84 -17.24 0.40 -2.63
C SER A 84 -15.92 -0.35 -2.39
N GLY A 85 -15.78 -0.90 -1.19
CA GLY A 85 -14.68 -1.80 -0.84
C GLY A 85 -14.95 -3.27 -1.17
N SER A 86 -16.18 -3.63 -1.57
CA SER A 86 -16.63 -5.02 -1.71
C SER A 86 -15.97 -5.79 -2.87
N ALA A 87 -15.82 -7.10 -2.67
CA ALA A 87 -15.34 -8.02 -3.70
C ALA A 87 -16.03 -9.38 -3.56
N SER A 88 -16.30 -10.05 -4.68
CA SER A 88 -16.79 -11.43 -4.72
C SER A 88 -15.64 -12.40 -5.02
N PHE A 89 -15.72 -13.62 -4.48
CA PHE A 89 -14.75 -14.66 -4.82
C PHE A 89 -15.21 -15.45 -6.05
N ALA A 90 -14.31 -15.69 -6.98
CA ALA A 90 -14.56 -16.49 -8.18
C ALA A 90 -13.61 -17.70 -8.22
N PRO A 91 -14.08 -18.85 -8.76
CA PRO A 91 -15.27 -19.03 -9.61
C PRO A 91 -16.60 -18.93 -8.83
N ILE A 92 -17.64 -18.46 -9.51
CA ILE A 92 -18.94 -18.06 -8.94
C ILE A 92 -19.73 -19.23 -8.35
N GLU A 93 -19.33 -20.49 -8.61
CA GLU A 93 -19.97 -21.69 -8.08
C GLU A 93 -19.98 -21.75 -6.53
N ASN A 94 -19.07 -21.03 -5.89
CA ASN A 94 -19.04 -20.80 -4.44
C ASN A 94 -18.86 -19.30 -4.18
N PRO A 95 -19.92 -18.49 -4.21
CA PRO A 95 -19.81 -17.05 -3.98
C PRO A 95 -19.46 -16.77 -2.52
N GLY A 96 -18.18 -16.91 -2.19
CA GLY A 96 -17.61 -16.30 -1.00
C GLY A 96 -17.52 -14.80 -1.24
N VAL A 97 -18.26 -14.01 -0.49
CA VAL A 97 -18.12 -12.55 -0.54
C VAL A 97 -16.96 -12.16 0.36
N PHE A 98 -16.01 -11.39 -0.18
CA PHE A 98 -14.94 -10.82 0.63
C PHE A 98 -15.54 -9.80 1.61
N MET A 99 -15.04 -9.71 2.83
CA MET A 99 -15.66 -8.95 3.93
C MET A 99 -15.96 -7.49 3.66
N ASN A 100 -15.26 -6.85 2.76
CA ASN A 100 -15.60 -5.49 2.39
C ASN A 100 -17.02 -5.31 1.82
N SER A 101 -17.71 -6.39 1.42
CA SER A 101 -19.09 -6.31 0.90
C SER A 101 -20.19 -6.34 1.95
N ILE A 102 -19.87 -6.71 3.18
CA ILE A 102 -20.81 -6.68 4.31
C ILE A 102 -21.18 -5.24 4.66
N LEU A 103 -20.37 -4.31 4.25
CA LEU A 103 -20.21 -2.99 4.80
C LEU A 103 -20.97 -1.90 4.06
N ASP A 104 -21.51 -2.22 2.89
CA ASP A 104 -22.40 -1.32 2.15
C ASP A 104 -23.82 -1.27 2.73
N ARG A 105 -24.08 -1.95 3.86
CA ARG A 105 -25.36 -1.88 4.57
C ARG A 105 -25.23 -0.87 5.71
N GLU A 106 -25.96 0.22 5.62
CA GLU A 106 -26.05 1.30 6.61
C GLU A 106 -26.48 0.86 8.02
N ASP A 107 -26.91 -0.41 8.20
CA ASP A 107 -27.66 -0.89 9.37
C ASP A 107 -26.80 -1.70 10.38
N VAL A 108 -25.50 -1.91 10.13
CA VAL A 108 -24.68 -2.79 10.98
C VAL A 108 -23.81 -1.97 11.90
N GLY A 109 -24.14 -1.97 13.20
CA GLY A 109 -23.34 -1.32 14.24
C GLY A 109 -21.89 -1.80 14.25
N SER A 110 -20.95 -0.91 14.55
CA SER A 110 -19.53 -1.18 14.47
C SER A 110 -19.07 -2.23 15.50
N LEU A 111 -18.08 -3.07 15.12
CA LEU A 111 -17.37 -3.94 16.06
C LEU A 111 -16.70 -3.12 17.20
N ASP A 112 -16.37 -1.86 16.95
CA ASP A 112 -15.86 -0.93 17.95
C ASP A 112 -16.94 -0.61 18.99
N PHE A 113 -18.22 -0.63 18.64
CA PHE A 113 -19.33 -0.53 19.59
C PHE A 113 -19.35 -1.72 20.56
N LEU A 114 -19.13 -2.92 20.05
CA LEU A 114 -19.03 -4.12 20.89
C LEU A 114 -17.78 -4.09 21.79
N ARG A 115 -16.68 -3.49 21.33
CA ARG A 115 -15.46 -3.31 22.14
C ARG A 115 -15.59 -2.19 23.16
N SER A 116 -16.13 -1.04 22.77
CA SER A 116 -16.26 0.14 23.65
C SER A 116 -17.33 -0.01 24.70
N GLY A 117 -18.38 -0.80 24.41
CA GLY A 117 -19.50 -1.01 25.35
C GLY A 117 -19.19 -2.01 26.47
N MET A 118 -18.15 -2.83 26.36
CA MET A 118 -17.92 -3.92 27.31
C MET A 118 -16.92 -3.62 28.44
N GLY A 119 -16.13 -2.56 28.34
CA GLY A 119 -15.22 -2.11 29.42
C GLY A 119 -14.18 -3.14 29.91
N PHE A 120 -14.07 -4.32 29.27
CA PHE A 120 -13.13 -5.40 29.57
C PHE A 120 -12.72 -6.12 28.29
N SER A 121 -11.61 -6.87 28.34
CA SER A 121 -11.16 -7.70 27.23
C SER A 121 -11.82 -9.08 27.33
N PRO A 122 -12.90 -9.37 26.55
CA PRO A 122 -13.64 -10.60 26.69
C PRO A 122 -12.82 -11.82 26.20
N SER A 123 -13.10 -12.99 26.78
CA SER A 123 -12.48 -14.25 26.36
C SER A 123 -12.86 -14.63 24.92
N VAL A 124 -12.05 -15.47 24.27
CA VAL A 124 -12.32 -16.02 22.93
C VAL A 124 -13.69 -16.71 22.88
N ASP A 125 -14.01 -17.50 23.92
CA ASP A 125 -15.29 -18.22 24.00
C ASP A 125 -16.51 -17.30 24.05
N PHE A 126 -16.35 -16.12 24.63
CA PHE A 126 -17.41 -15.10 24.69
C PHE A 126 -17.57 -14.34 23.37
N LEU A 127 -16.45 -14.02 22.71
CA LEU A 127 -16.47 -13.25 21.46
C LEU A 127 -16.95 -14.08 20.27
N THR A 128 -16.64 -15.38 20.22
CA THR A 128 -16.97 -16.25 19.08
C THR A 128 -18.46 -16.29 18.75
N PRO A 129 -19.39 -16.49 19.72
CA PRO A 129 -20.83 -16.45 19.44
C PRO A 129 -21.32 -15.08 18.97
N ILE A 130 -20.75 -14.00 19.50
CA ILE A 130 -21.12 -12.63 19.13
C ILE A 130 -20.71 -12.33 17.70
N TYR A 131 -19.51 -12.70 17.30
CA TYR A 131 -19.05 -12.55 15.91
C TYR A 131 -19.86 -13.42 14.96
N LYS A 132 -20.17 -14.66 15.34
CA LYS A 132 -21.02 -15.54 14.53
C LYS A 132 -22.41 -14.94 14.34
N LEU A 133 -23.04 -14.46 15.43
CA LEU A 133 -24.34 -13.80 15.36
C LEU A 133 -24.29 -12.57 14.44
N PHE A 134 -23.23 -11.79 14.56
CA PHE A 134 -23.01 -10.61 13.72
C PHE A 134 -22.92 -10.98 12.23
N PHE A 135 -22.17 -12.03 11.90
CA PHE A 135 -22.09 -12.52 10.53
C PHE A 135 -23.43 -13.05 10.02
N ASP A 136 -24.13 -13.83 10.83
CA ASP A 136 -25.44 -14.37 10.49
C ASP A 136 -26.47 -13.25 10.26
N MET A 137 -26.40 -12.16 11.00
CA MET A 137 -27.25 -10.98 10.83
C MET A 137 -26.86 -10.13 9.61
N ALA A 138 -25.57 -9.90 9.41
CA ALA A 138 -25.06 -9.02 8.36
C ALA A 138 -25.14 -9.65 6.96
N LEU A 139 -25.01 -10.97 6.86
CA LEU A 139 -24.83 -11.70 5.61
C LEU A 139 -26.00 -12.63 5.30
N GLY A 140 -26.92 -12.78 6.26
CA GLY A 140 -27.88 -13.87 6.21
C GLY A 140 -27.16 -15.22 6.31
N LYS A 141 -27.84 -16.29 5.96
CA LYS A 141 -27.27 -17.66 5.97
C LYS A 141 -26.32 -17.92 4.77
N GLN A 142 -25.90 -16.90 4.05
CA GLN A 142 -24.91 -17.05 2.98
C GLN A 142 -23.52 -17.14 3.61
N ASN A 143 -22.88 -18.27 3.48
CA ASN A 143 -21.51 -18.47 3.92
C ASN A 143 -20.58 -17.54 3.18
N ILE A 144 -19.80 -16.75 3.93
CA ILE A 144 -18.64 -16.01 3.42
C ILE A 144 -17.40 -16.65 4.05
N PRO A 145 -16.92 -17.74 3.48
CA PRO A 145 -15.99 -18.61 4.15
C PRO A 145 -14.68 -17.91 4.54
N ASN A 146 -14.11 -17.08 3.64
CA ASN A 146 -12.81 -16.46 3.94
C ASN A 146 -12.90 -15.40 5.05
N ALA A 147 -13.96 -14.64 5.10
CA ALA A 147 -14.19 -13.64 6.13
C ALA A 147 -14.37 -14.28 7.51
N GLU A 148 -15.24 -15.29 7.60
CA GLU A 148 -15.43 -16.05 8.83
C GLU A 148 -14.13 -16.70 9.30
N LEU A 149 -13.37 -17.31 8.40
CA LEU A 149 -12.11 -17.96 8.72
C LEU A 149 -11.06 -16.98 9.23
N ILE A 150 -10.94 -15.81 8.60
CA ILE A 150 -10.03 -14.74 9.06
C ILE A 150 -10.44 -14.27 10.46
N PHE A 151 -11.74 -14.10 10.72
CA PHE A 151 -12.21 -13.73 12.07
C PHE A 151 -11.93 -14.78 13.12
N ARG A 152 -12.09 -16.06 12.81
CA ARG A 152 -11.71 -17.15 13.73
C ARG A 152 -10.24 -17.03 14.15
N VAL A 153 -9.37 -16.73 13.19
CA VAL A 153 -7.94 -16.49 13.48
C VAL A 153 -7.73 -15.23 14.32
N ILE A 154 -8.42 -14.13 14.01
CA ILE A 154 -8.35 -12.88 14.78
C ILE A 154 -8.83 -13.12 16.23
N ILE A 155 -9.93 -13.82 16.44
CA ILE A 155 -10.44 -14.13 17.77
C ILE A 155 -9.45 -15.00 18.54
N ALA A 156 -8.93 -16.06 17.94
CA ALA A 156 -7.95 -16.95 18.56
C ALA A 156 -6.67 -16.19 19.00
N SER A 157 -6.27 -15.17 18.23
CA SER A 157 -5.10 -14.36 18.56
C SER A 157 -5.22 -13.55 19.86
N LYS A 158 -6.45 -13.28 20.34
CA LYS A 158 -6.66 -12.49 21.57
C LYS A 158 -6.19 -13.21 22.84
N GLY A 159 -6.06 -14.54 22.79
CA GLY A 159 -5.49 -15.35 23.88
C GLY A 159 -3.98 -15.54 23.81
N GLU A 160 -3.31 -15.04 22.77
CA GLU A 160 -1.91 -15.31 22.51
C GLU A 160 -0.97 -14.16 22.92
N PRO A 161 0.23 -14.48 23.42
CA PRO A 161 1.24 -13.47 23.69
C PRO A 161 1.66 -12.74 22.42
N LEU A 162 1.78 -11.40 22.49
CA LEU A 162 2.24 -10.57 21.36
C LEU A 162 3.57 -11.07 20.76
N THR A 163 4.50 -11.50 21.61
CA THR A 163 5.81 -12.05 21.18
C THR A 163 5.66 -13.30 20.34
N LYS A 164 4.68 -14.18 20.61
CA LYS A 164 4.39 -15.35 19.77
C LYS A 164 3.93 -14.90 18.39
N LEU A 165 2.94 -14.01 18.35
CA LEU A 165 2.38 -13.51 17.09
C LEU A 165 3.40 -12.73 16.24
N GLN A 166 4.33 -12.03 16.88
CA GLN A 166 5.43 -11.34 16.17
C GLN A 166 6.45 -12.32 15.55
N ASN A 167 6.58 -13.54 16.06
CA ASN A 167 7.58 -14.51 15.62
C ASN A 167 7.07 -15.56 14.62
N ILE A 168 5.83 -15.47 14.19
CA ILE A 168 5.24 -16.32 13.14
C ILE A 168 4.47 -15.46 12.14
N SER A 169 4.27 -15.97 10.90
CA SER A 169 3.40 -15.29 9.93
C SER A 169 1.92 -15.53 10.25
N PHE A 170 1.04 -14.70 9.67
CA PHE A 170 -0.40 -14.90 9.79
C PHE A 170 -0.80 -16.34 9.41
N LEU A 171 -0.32 -16.82 8.26
CA LEU A 171 -0.67 -18.15 7.78
C LEU A 171 -0.11 -19.27 8.67
N GLN A 172 1.05 -19.07 9.30
CA GLN A 172 1.58 -20.03 10.29
C GLN A 172 0.70 -20.09 11.53
N PHE A 173 0.25 -18.93 12.04
CA PHE A 173 -0.68 -18.90 13.16
C PHE A 173 -2.04 -19.48 12.79
N ALA A 174 -2.56 -19.14 11.61
CA ALA A 174 -3.83 -19.67 11.11
C ALA A 174 -3.86 -21.23 11.07
N LYS A 175 -2.73 -21.90 10.83
CA LYS A 175 -2.63 -23.37 10.86
C LYS A 175 -2.86 -23.98 12.25
N GLU A 176 -2.76 -23.21 13.31
CA GLU A 176 -3.08 -23.66 14.67
C GLU A 176 -4.61 -23.60 14.94
N VAL A 177 -5.36 -22.87 14.11
CA VAL A 177 -6.78 -22.55 14.30
C VAL A 177 -7.69 -23.21 13.27
N LEU A 178 -7.18 -23.37 12.04
CA LEU A 178 -7.95 -23.76 10.86
C LEU A 178 -7.48 -25.10 10.30
N THR A 179 -8.39 -25.81 9.61
CA THR A 179 -8.05 -27.03 8.87
C THR A 179 -7.19 -26.71 7.64
N LYS A 180 -6.59 -27.75 7.06
CA LYS A 180 -5.79 -27.59 5.85
C LYS A 180 -6.61 -27.02 4.69
N GLU A 181 -7.80 -27.50 4.48
CA GLU A 181 -8.72 -27.05 3.43
C GLU A 181 -9.10 -25.58 3.61
N GLU A 182 -9.37 -25.15 4.84
CA GLU A 182 -9.65 -23.76 5.18
C GLU A 182 -8.43 -22.85 4.92
N ILE A 183 -7.23 -23.32 5.25
CA ILE A 183 -5.96 -22.62 4.97
C ILE A 183 -5.74 -22.47 3.45
N ASP A 184 -5.92 -23.56 2.70
CA ASP A 184 -5.77 -23.55 1.23
C ASP A 184 -6.79 -22.57 0.60
N PHE A 185 -8.01 -22.56 1.14
CA PHE A 185 -9.06 -21.63 0.70
C PHE A 185 -8.68 -20.16 0.97
N ILE A 186 -8.22 -19.79 2.19
CA ILE A 186 -7.77 -18.43 2.49
C ILE A 186 -6.61 -18.05 1.58
N ALA A 187 -5.59 -18.89 1.46
CA ALA A 187 -4.42 -18.63 0.63
C ALA A 187 -4.81 -18.43 -0.86
N GLY A 188 -5.84 -19.14 -1.32
CA GLY A 188 -6.38 -19.00 -2.68
C GLY A 188 -7.26 -17.75 -2.87
N SER A 189 -8.11 -17.42 -1.89
CA SER A 189 -9.14 -16.37 -2.05
C SER A 189 -8.74 -14.98 -1.57
N PHE A 190 -7.78 -14.86 -0.65
CA PHE A 190 -7.35 -13.56 -0.13
C PHE A 190 -6.47 -12.82 -1.13
N GLY A 191 -6.92 -11.63 -1.57
CA GLY A 191 -6.29 -10.88 -2.67
C GLY A 191 -4.81 -10.53 -2.44
N TYR A 192 -4.42 -10.18 -1.20
CA TYR A 192 -3.06 -9.76 -0.85
C TYR A 192 -2.29 -10.93 -0.21
N TYR A 193 -1.62 -11.71 -1.03
CA TYR A 193 -0.93 -12.92 -0.60
C TYR A 193 0.22 -12.65 0.39
N SER A 194 0.93 -11.53 0.23
CA SER A 194 2.05 -11.16 1.10
C SER A 194 1.62 -10.93 2.55
N GLU A 195 0.41 -10.41 2.78
CA GLU A 195 -0.12 -10.21 4.13
C GLU A 195 -0.24 -11.53 4.91
N LEU A 196 -0.52 -12.62 4.19
CA LEU A 196 -0.64 -13.95 4.79
C LEU A 196 0.71 -14.61 5.09
N VAL A 197 1.70 -14.46 4.20
CA VAL A 197 2.91 -15.31 4.22
C VAL A 197 4.18 -14.57 4.64
N ILE A 198 4.24 -13.24 4.50
CA ILE A 198 5.41 -12.41 4.80
C ILE A 198 5.25 -11.68 6.13
N MET A 199 4.09 -11.07 6.32
CA MET A 199 3.82 -10.25 7.49
C MET A 199 3.77 -11.11 8.76
N ASN A 200 4.35 -10.63 9.85
CA ASN A 200 4.16 -11.30 11.13
C ASN A 200 2.69 -11.25 11.56
N ALA A 201 2.25 -12.23 12.33
CA ALA A 201 0.83 -12.40 12.63
C ALA A 201 0.26 -11.22 13.43
N ALA A 202 1.02 -10.60 14.31
CA ALA A 202 0.55 -9.47 15.11
C ALA A 202 0.16 -8.28 14.23
N ASP A 203 1.05 -7.87 13.32
CA ASP A 203 0.81 -6.73 12.44
C ASP A 203 -0.22 -7.07 11.35
N ALA A 204 -0.22 -8.31 10.82
CA ALA A 204 -1.23 -8.75 9.85
C ALA A 204 -2.65 -8.75 10.46
N ILE A 205 -2.80 -9.27 11.69
CA ILE A 205 -4.08 -9.26 12.41
C ILE A 205 -4.53 -7.83 12.67
N TYR A 206 -3.63 -6.96 13.14
CA TYR A 206 -3.95 -5.54 13.33
C TYR A 206 -4.46 -4.89 12.03
N LEU A 207 -3.75 -5.11 10.92
CA LEU A 207 -4.12 -4.58 9.60
C LEU A 207 -5.51 -5.09 9.17
N MET A 208 -5.77 -6.39 9.32
CA MET A 208 -7.05 -7.00 8.99
C MET A 208 -8.17 -6.45 9.87
N GLU A 209 -7.94 -6.27 11.16
CA GLU A 209 -8.91 -5.63 12.05
C GLU A 209 -9.23 -4.19 11.64
N GLN A 210 -8.25 -3.43 11.16
CA GLN A 210 -8.48 -2.06 10.70
C GLN A 210 -9.26 -2.02 9.38
N HIS A 211 -9.02 -2.94 8.47
CA HIS A 211 -9.59 -2.93 7.12
C HIS A 211 -10.84 -3.79 6.97
N LEU A 212 -11.06 -4.73 7.88
CA LEU A 212 -12.19 -5.66 7.82
C LEU A 212 -13.29 -5.28 8.83
N THR A 213 -13.36 -4.04 9.25
CA THR A 213 -14.47 -3.55 10.07
C THR A 213 -15.67 -3.16 9.21
N PRO A 214 -16.90 -3.37 9.72
CA PRO A 214 -18.14 -3.11 8.99
C PRO A 214 -18.38 -1.69 8.48
N MET A 215 -17.64 -0.71 8.93
CA MET A 215 -17.86 0.69 8.56
C MET A 215 -16.71 1.30 7.75
N ASN A 216 -15.88 0.47 7.13
CA ASN A 216 -14.75 0.96 6.36
C ASN A 216 -15.18 1.61 5.06
N GLN A 217 -15.04 2.92 5.01
CA GLN A 217 -15.26 3.68 3.79
C GLN A 217 -13.94 3.94 3.07
N PHE A 218 -13.91 3.59 1.79
CA PHE A 218 -12.80 3.89 0.91
C PHE A 218 -13.13 5.06 -0.01
N TYR A 219 -12.08 5.75 -0.41
CA TYR A 219 -12.16 6.94 -1.26
C TYR A 219 -11.12 6.91 -2.36
N VAL A 220 -11.41 7.62 -3.41
CA VAL A 220 -10.50 7.95 -4.52
C VAL A 220 -10.45 9.47 -4.70
N LEU A 221 -9.45 9.95 -5.42
CA LEU A 221 -9.36 11.34 -5.81
C LEU A 221 -9.71 11.47 -7.29
N LYS A 222 -10.80 12.17 -7.63
CA LYS A 222 -11.17 12.46 -9.03
C LYS A 222 -10.02 13.16 -9.74
N GLY A 223 -9.61 12.61 -10.87
CA GLY A 223 -8.45 13.08 -11.62
C GLY A 223 -7.12 12.50 -11.17
N GLY A 224 -7.12 11.60 -10.17
CA GLY A 224 -5.98 10.82 -9.73
C GLY A 224 -5.17 11.42 -8.58
N LEU A 225 -4.47 10.55 -7.86
CA LEU A 225 -3.69 10.89 -6.68
C LEU A 225 -2.41 11.68 -7.00
N SER A 226 -1.92 11.65 -8.24
CA SER A 226 -0.77 12.46 -8.66
C SER A 226 -0.97 13.96 -8.47
N GLN A 227 -2.24 14.43 -8.39
CA GLN A 227 -2.54 15.83 -8.06
C GLN A 227 -1.96 16.27 -6.70
N ILE A 228 -1.81 15.36 -5.74
CA ILE A 228 -1.16 15.65 -4.46
C ILE A 228 0.28 16.07 -4.70
N ILE A 229 0.98 15.31 -5.54
CA ILE A 229 2.39 15.56 -5.88
C ILE A 229 2.56 16.88 -6.62
N GLU A 230 1.73 17.10 -7.64
CA GLU A 230 1.72 18.34 -8.44
C GLU A 230 1.47 19.58 -7.58
N LYS A 231 0.53 19.49 -6.63
CA LYS A 231 0.23 20.59 -5.71
C LYS A 231 1.37 20.84 -4.71
N LEU A 232 1.96 19.80 -4.14
CA LEU A 232 3.13 19.93 -3.26
C LEU A 232 4.30 20.54 -4.02
N GLU A 233 4.64 20.02 -5.20
CA GLU A 233 5.69 20.58 -6.06
C GLU A 233 5.45 22.05 -6.37
N SER A 234 4.24 22.40 -6.83
CA SER A 234 3.85 23.78 -7.13
C SER A 234 3.97 24.75 -5.95
N LYS A 235 3.75 24.27 -4.71
CA LYS A 235 3.99 25.06 -3.49
C LYS A 235 5.48 25.20 -3.20
N LEU A 236 6.24 24.11 -3.31
CA LEU A 236 7.66 24.05 -3.00
C LEU A 236 8.50 24.93 -3.93
N VAL A 237 8.30 24.87 -5.24
CA VAL A 237 9.10 25.62 -6.23
C VAL A 237 8.95 27.15 -6.13
N LYS A 238 7.97 27.65 -5.37
CA LYS A 238 7.81 29.09 -5.08
C LYS A 238 8.84 29.60 -4.07
N HIS A 239 9.45 28.70 -3.30
CA HIS A 239 10.46 29.07 -2.32
C HIS A 239 11.85 29.12 -2.97
N LYS A 240 12.51 30.27 -2.90
CA LYS A 240 13.83 30.50 -3.53
C LYS A 240 14.98 29.64 -2.96
N HIS A 241 14.78 29.05 -1.78
CA HIS A 241 15.79 28.26 -1.08
C HIS A 241 15.64 26.74 -1.28
N ILE A 242 14.66 26.29 -2.07
CA ILE A 242 14.51 24.88 -2.41
C ILE A 242 15.07 24.59 -3.80
N LYS A 243 15.68 23.42 -3.94
CA LYS A 243 16.07 22.86 -5.23
C LYS A 243 15.60 21.42 -5.32
N ILE A 244 14.87 21.11 -6.36
CA ILE A 244 14.39 19.75 -6.66
C ILE A 244 15.11 19.27 -7.91
N LEU A 245 15.81 18.14 -7.82
CA LEU A 245 16.57 17.56 -8.93
C LEU A 245 16.10 16.13 -9.18
N THR A 246 15.54 15.91 -10.35
CA THR A 246 15.22 14.58 -10.88
C THR A 246 16.42 13.98 -11.61
N ASN A 247 16.34 12.68 -11.99
CA ASN A 247 17.47 11.94 -12.59
C ASN A 247 18.75 12.03 -11.73
N ARG A 248 18.57 11.91 -10.41
CA ARG A 248 19.66 11.97 -9.41
C ARG A 248 19.61 10.77 -8.49
N ALA A 249 19.91 9.59 -9.07
CA ALA A 249 20.04 8.36 -8.29
C ALA A 249 21.25 8.50 -7.36
N VAL A 250 21.00 8.47 -6.05
CA VAL A 250 22.06 8.52 -5.04
C VAL A 250 22.78 7.18 -5.02
N LYS A 251 24.11 7.23 -5.16
CA LYS A 251 25.03 6.08 -5.11
C LYS A 251 25.64 5.89 -3.74
N GLN A 252 25.98 6.99 -3.07
CA GLN A 252 26.71 6.93 -1.82
C GLN A 252 26.43 8.13 -0.92
N ILE A 253 26.42 7.88 0.38
CA ILE A 253 26.25 8.86 1.45
C ILE A 253 27.46 8.72 2.37
N HIS A 254 28.24 9.81 2.52
CA HIS A 254 29.33 9.93 3.47
C HIS A 254 28.99 10.92 4.56
N PHE A 255 29.44 10.66 5.77
CA PHE A 255 29.35 11.58 6.89
C PHE A 255 30.74 11.83 7.46
N SER A 256 31.13 13.07 7.52
CA SER A 256 32.38 13.50 8.14
C SER A 256 32.29 14.97 8.56
N LYS A 257 32.96 15.35 9.64
CA LYS A 257 32.98 16.75 10.14
C LYS A 257 31.60 17.36 10.32
N ASN A 258 30.61 16.52 10.80
CA ASN A 258 29.23 16.89 11.00
C ASN A 258 28.44 17.28 9.73
N GLU A 259 28.91 16.84 8.56
CA GLU A 259 28.29 17.11 7.27
C GLU A 259 28.09 15.81 6.48
N PHE A 260 27.04 15.76 5.69
CA PHE A 260 26.78 14.70 4.70
C PHE A 260 27.30 15.14 3.34
N THR A 261 28.03 14.24 2.68
CA THR A 261 28.40 14.37 1.27
C THR A 261 27.67 13.29 0.47
N ILE A 262 26.83 13.72 -0.47
CA ILE A 262 26.00 12.84 -1.29
C ILE A 262 26.57 12.75 -2.69
N HIS A 263 26.83 11.53 -3.15
CA HIS A 263 27.26 11.22 -4.50
C HIS A 263 26.12 10.57 -5.28
N CYS A 264 25.84 11.10 -6.48
CA CYS A 264 24.87 10.50 -7.41
C CYS A 264 25.59 9.64 -8.46
N GLU A 265 24.85 8.69 -9.04
CA GLU A 265 25.33 7.87 -10.16
C GLU A 265 25.63 8.75 -11.37
N ASN A 266 26.68 8.40 -12.13
CA ASN A 266 27.05 9.05 -13.39
C ASN A 266 27.28 10.58 -13.30
N LEU A 267 27.60 11.11 -12.12
CA LEU A 267 27.88 12.52 -11.90
C LEU A 267 29.13 12.71 -11.04
N GLU A 268 29.96 13.65 -11.43
CA GLU A 268 31.12 14.11 -10.61
C GLU A 268 30.68 15.08 -9.51
N THR A 269 29.50 15.71 -9.67
CA THR A 269 28.98 16.68 -8.72
C THR A 269 28.55 16.00 -7.42
N THR A 270 29.03 16.55 -6.31
CA THR A 270 28.61 16.15 -4.96
C THR A 270 27.77 17.24 -4.32
N TYR A 271 26.88 16.81 -3.43
CA TYR A 271 26.02 17.70 -2.66
C TYR A 271 26.36 17.58 -1.18
N ILE A 272 26.44 18.72 -0.50
CA ILE A 272 26.82 18.81 0.92
C ILE A 272 25.63 19.32 1.72
N GLY A 273 25.32 18.64 2.83
CA GLY A 273 24.22 19.04 3.71
C GLY A 273 24.49 18.76 5.19
N GLU A 274 23.80 19.51 6.05
CA GLU A 274 23.92 19.35 7.50
C GLU A 274 22.99 18.23 8.03
N ASN A 275 21.80 18.14 7.45
CA ASN A 275 20.79 17.13 7.76
C ASN A 275 20.55 16.29 6.52
N CYS A 276 20.47 14.97 6.68
CA CYS A 276 20.13 14.03 5.62
C CYS A 276 18.84 13.30 5.97
N ILE A 277 17.81 13.44 5.14
CA ILE A 277 16.50 12.79 5.31
C ILE A 277 16.33 11.78 4.18
N CYS A 278 16.20 10.50 4.55
CA CYS A 278 16.05 9.40 3.61
C CYS A 278 14.58 9.00 3.50
N ALA A 279 13.91 9.47 2.45
CA ALA A 279 12.52 9.17 2.11
C ALA A 279 12.42 8.08 1.02
N ALA A 280 13.23 7.03 1.14
CA ALA A 280 13.34 5.92 0.20
C ALA A 280 13.00 4.57 0.86
N PRO A 281 12.52 3.56 0.11
CA PRO A 281 12.21 2.24 0.65
C PRO A 281 13.42 1.52 1.24
N THR A 282 13.17 0.58 2.17
CA THR A 282 14.22 -0.15 2.90
C THR A 282 15.24 -0.82 1.98
N GLY A 283 14.82 -1.44 0.87
CA GLY A 283 15.72 -2.09 -0.08
C GLY A 283 16.73 -1.14 -0.76
N VAL A 284 16.43 0.18 -0.80
CA VAL A 284 17.38 1.21 -1.24
C VAL A 284 18.37 1.54 -0.13
N LEU A 285 17.87 1.77 1.09
CA LEU A 285 18.72 2.16 2.23
C LEU A 285 19.71 1.06 2.61
N GLN A 286 19.33 -0.20 2.51
CA GLN A 286 20.19 -1.36 2.78
C GLN A 286 21.46 -1.40 1.89
N LYS A 287 21.45 -0.74 0.74
CA LYS A 287 22.59 -0.65 -0.18
C LYS A 287 23.64 0.38 0.27
N PHE A 288 23.25 1.36 1.09
CA PHE A 288 24.18 2.41 1.53
C PHE A 288 24.98 1.96 2.77
N ARG A 289 26.31 2.06 2.66
CA ARG A 289 27.23 1.66 3.74
C ARG A 289 26.95 2.35 5.08
N ILE A 290 26.46 3.59 5.05
CA ILE A 290 26.15 4.36 6.26
C ILE A 290 25.09 3.66 7.13
N PHE A 291 24.19 2.85 6.56
CA PHE A 291 23.16 2.11 7.29
C PHE A 291 23.61 0.73 7.79
N HIS A 292 24.85 0.31 7.54
CA HIS A 292 25.33 -1.00 8.02
C HIS A 292 25.15 -1.20 9.54
N PRO A 293 25.39 -0.20 10.42
CA PRO A 293 25.18 -0.37 11.86
C PRO A 293 23.75 -0.67 12.26
N VAL A 294 22.77 -0.22 11.47
CA VAL A 294 21.33 -0.40 11.72
C VAL A 294 20.66 -1.33 10.72
N LYS A 295 21.43 -2.03 9.90
CA LYS A 295 20.92 -2.96 8.89
C LYS A 295 20.01 -4.03 9.49
N TYR A 296 20.27 -4.46 10.72
CA TYR A 296 19.43 -5.43 11.44
C TYR A 296 18.01 -4.92 11.69
N LEU A 297 17.80 -3.60 11.83
CA LEU A 297 16.47 -2.98 11.91
C LEU A 297 15.80 -2.93 10.52
N LEU A 298 16.55 -2.51 9.49
CA LEU A 298 16.05 -2.46 8.12
C LEU A 298 15.65 -3.85 7.62
N ASN A 299 16.34 -4.91 8.06
CA ASN A 299 16.02 -6.31 7.74
C ASN A 299 14.72 -6.82 8.40
N LYS A 300 14.10 -6.04 9.30
CA LYS A 300 12.79 -6.36 9.86
C LYS A 300 11.62 -5.92 8.97
N ILE A 301 11.93 -5.32 7.84
CA ILE A 301 10.96 -4.87 6.85
C ILE A 301 11.26 -5.60 5.54
N ASP A 302 10.27 -6.29 5.02
CA ASP A 302 10.32 -6.97 3.73
C ASP A 302 9.56 -6.14 2.68
N CYS A 303 10.22 -5.81 1.57
CA CYS A 303 9.63 -5.10 0.46
C CYS A 303 9.14 -6.09 -0.59
N GLN A 304 7.84 -6.14 -0.82
CA GLN A 304 7.23 -7.04 -1.78
C GLN A 304 6.82 -6.34 -3.07
N PRO A 305 6.97 -7.01 -4.21
CA PRO A 305 6.54 -6.45 -5.48
C PRO A 305 5.03 -6.39 -5.59
N LEU A 306 4.56 -5.40 -6.35
CA LEU A 306 3.18 -5.27 -6.81
C LEU A 306 3.14 -5.23 -8.33
N CYS A 307 2.09 -5.81 -8.92
CA CYS A 307 1.81 -5.69 -10.34
C CYS A 307 0.34 -5.39 -10.56
N ARG A 308 0.06 -4.37 -11.36
CA ARG A 308 -1.27 -4.04 -11.86
C ARG A 308 -1.27 -4.13 -13.38
N ILE A 309 -2.28 -4.79 -13.92
CA ILE A 309 -2.48 -4.86 -15.35
C ILE A 309 -3.85 -4.26 -15.65
N TYR A 310 -3.83 -3.14 -16.36
CA TYR A 310 -5.03 -2.51 -16.86
C TYR A 310 -5.21 -2.82 -18.33
N SER A 311 -6.43 -3.18 -18.72
CA SER A 311 -6.77 -3.47 -20.09
C SER A 311 -7.97 -2.64 -20.53
N GLN A 312 -7.92 -2.11 -21.75
CA GLN A 312 -9.08 -1.55 -22.43
C GLN A 312 -9.64 -2.58 -23.39
N PHE A 313 -10.91 -2.91 -23.25
CA PHE A 313 -11.59 -3.86 -24.13
C PHE A 313 -12.55 -3.14 -25.09
N PRO A 314 -12.76 -3.68 -26.30
CA PRO A 314 -13.73 -3.16 -27.23
C PRO A 314 -15.16 -3.39 -26.68
N LYS A 315 -16.08 -2.58 -27.15
CA LYS A 315 -17.53 -2.81 -26.96
C LYS A 315 -18.01 -3.82 -27.98
N GLY A 316 -18.97 -4.65 -27.57
CA GLY A 316 -19.72 -5.53 -28.46
C GLY A 316 -20.71 -4.75 -29.35
N ASP A 317 -21.41 -5.46 -30.22
CA ASP A 317 -22.41 -4.89 -31.12
C ASP A 317 -23.59 -4.26 -30.38
N ASP A 318 -23.85 -4.69 -29.14
CA ASP A 318 -24.83 -4.15 -28.22
C ASP A 318 -24.36 -2.89 -27.46
N GLY A 319 -23.12 -2.45 -27.72
CA GLY A 319 -22.48 -1.33 -27.04
C GLY A 319 -21.96 -1.62 -25.62
N ALA A 320 -22.14 -2.86 -25.13
CA ALA A 320 -21.65 -3.28 -23.81
C ALA A 320 -20.21 -3.82 -23.91
N VAL A 321 -19.50 -3.85 -22.79
CA VAL A 321 -18.22 -4.52 -22.67
C VAL A 321 -18.41 -5.90 -22.05
N TRP A 322 -17.48 -6.84 -22.29
CA TRP A 322 -17.59 -8.21 -21.80
C TRP A 322 -17.78 -8.31 -20.28
N PHE A 323 -17.30 -7.33 -19.53
CA PHE A 323 -17.37 -7.31 -18.07
C PHE A 323 -18.52 -6.47 -17.50
N THR A 324 -19.48 -6.03 -18.33
CA THR A 324 -20.67 -5.32 -17.87
C THR A 324 -21.36 -6.08 -16.74
N GLY A 325 -21.60 -5.37 -15.62
CA GLY A 325 -22.20 -5.92 -14.42
C GLY A 325 -21.28 -6.89 -13.64
N LEU A 326 -20.00 -7.01 -14.00
CA LEU A 326 -19.06 -7.83 -13.24
C LEU A 326 -18.69 -7.11 -11.94
N PRO A 327 -18.84 -7.74 -10.77
CA PRO A 327 -18.36 -7.16 -9.53
C PRO A 327 -16.82 -7.19 -9.49
N LYS A 328 -16.22 -6.48 -8.53
CA LYS A 328 -14.83 -6.71 -8.16
C LYS A 328 -14.67 -8.16 -7.70
N LEU A 329 -13.67 -8.86 -8.24
CA LEU A 329 -13.41 -10.28 -7.94
C LEU A 329 -12.08 -10.47 -7.24
N THR A 330 -12.02 -11.45 -6.33
CA THR A 330 -10.79 -12.16 -5.96
C THR A 330 -10.78 -13.53 -6.62
N THR A 331 -9.60 -14.05 -6.96
CA THR A 331 -9.46 -15.33 -7.67
C THR A 331 -8.37 -16.20 -7.04
N ASN A 332 -8.47 -17.51 -7.21
CA ASN A 332 -7.45 -18.47 -6.78
C ASN A 332 -6.34 -18.71 -7.82
N ASN A 333 -6.40 -18.06 -8.99
CA ASN A 333 -5.38 -18.14 -10.03
C ASN A 333 -4.44 -16.93 -10.05
N ASP A 334 -3.60 -16.83 -11.09
CA ASP A 334 -2.57 -15.77 -11.18
C ASP A 334 -3.15 -14.34 -11.39
N LEU A 335 -4.46 -14.17 -11.61
CA LEU A 335 -5.10 -12.84 -11.63
C LEU A 335 -5.18 -12.19 -10.25
N ARG A 336 -5.40 -12.97 -9.21
CA ARG A 336 -5.64 -12.59 -7.81
C ARG A 336 -6.82 -11.66 -7.61
N MET A 337 -6.81 -10.48 -8.20
CA MET A 337 -7.94 -9.55 -8.17
C MET A 337 -8.23 -9.03 -9.57
N VAL A 338 -9.52 -8.94 -9.89
CA VAL A 338 -10.05 -8.33 -11.12
C VAL A 338 -11.02 -7.23 -10.71
N ILE A 339 -10.81 -6.02 -11.22
CA ILE A 339 -11.56 -4.85 -10.77
C ILE A 339 -12.06 -4.04 -11.97
N PRO A 340 -13.36 -4.06 -12.29
CA PRO A 340 -13.95 -3.12 -13.23
C PRO A 340 -13.66 -1.68 -12.80
N ILE A 341 -13.20 -0.84 -13.72
CA ILE A 341 -12.86 0.56 -13.46
C ILE A 341 -13.86 1.49 -14.15
N ASP A 342 -14.04 1.31 -15.45
CA ASP A 342 -14.95 2.15 -16.25
C ASP A 342 -15.55 1.31 -17.39
N GLU A 343 -16.81 0.93 -17.24
CA GLU A 343 -17.53 0.15 -18.26
C GLU A 343 -17.79 0.98 -19.53
N LYS A 344 -17.94 2.32 -19.40
CA LYS A 344 -18.20 3.19 -20.55
C LYS A 344 -16.99 3.27 -21.45
N GLU A 345 -15.78 3.34 -20.87
CA GLU A 345 -14.53 3.40 -21.60
C GLU A 345 -13.91 2.01 -21.85
N GLY A 346 -14.55 0.96 -21.32
CA GLY A 346 -14.08 -0.42 -21.45
C GLY A 346 -12.81 -0.72 -20.65
N ILE A 347 -12.60 -0.01 -19.53
CA ILE A 347 -11.38 -0.10 -18.72
C ILE A 347 -11.60 -1.01 -17.53
N ILE A 348 -10.72 -1.99 -17.39
CA ILE A 348 -10.71 -2.92 -16.26
C ILE A 348 -9.29 -3.14 -15.77
N MET A 349 -9.09 -3.20 -14.46
CA MET A 349 -7.88 -3.77 -13.88
C MET A 349 -8.00 -5.29 -13.98
N SER A 350 -7.40 -5.86 -15.03
CA SER A 350 -7.51 -7.28 -15.38
C SER A 350 -6.76 -8.18 -14.42
N SER A 351 -5.75 -7.64 -13.73
CA SER A 351 -5.02 -8.35 -12.67
C SER A 351 -4.43 -7.35 -11.68
N TYR A 352 -4.54 -7.67 -10.40
CA TYR A 352 -3.82 -6.98 -9.33
C TYR A 352 -3.20 -8.00 -8.39
N THR A 353 -1.88 -8.01 -8.32
CA THR A 353 -1.11 -9.07 -7.68
C THR A 353 0.06 -8.54 -6.88
N ASP A 354 0.50 -9.34 -5.91
CA ASP A 354 1.69 -9.12 -5.13
C ASP A 354 2.60 -10.36 -5.12
N ASN A 355 3.75 -10.26 -4.50
CA ASN A 355 4.67 -11.36 -4.22
C ASN A 355 5.03 -12.18 -5.48
N LYS A 356 4.97 -13.51 -5.39
CA LYS A 356 5.29 -14.44 -6.50
C LYS A 356 4.42 -14.23 -7.73
N PHE A 357 3.17 -13.82 -7.56
CA PHE A 357 2.25 -13.57 -8.66
C PHE A 357 2.65 -12.32 -9.46
N ALA A 358 3.03 -11.25 -8.76
CA ALA A 358 3.55 -10.05 -9.40
C ALA A 358 4.82 -10.32 -10.20
N ARG A 359 5.76 -11.12 -9.64
CA ARG A 359 6.98 -11.53 -10.34
C ARG A 359 6.68 -12.34 -11.59
N LYS A 360 5.71 -13.28 -11.55
CA LYS A 360 5.30 -14.05 -12.73
C LYS A 360 4.80 -13.16 -13.87
N TRP A 361 3.96 -12.17 -13.56
CA TRP A 361 3.47 -11.24 -14.56
C TRP A 361 4.59 -10.39 -15.16
N ASN A 362 5.51 -9.89 -14.33
CA ASN A 362 6.66 -9.13 -14.82
C ASN A 362 7.56 -9.97 -15.73
N GLN A 363 7.91 -11.20 -15.32
CA GLN A 363 8.71 -12.12 -16.13
C GLN A 363 8.05 -12.46 -17.48
N LEU A 364 6.73 -12.65 -17.49
CA LEU A 364 5.99 -12.86 -18.73
C LEU A 364 6.04 -11.62 -19.63
N PHE A 365 5.88 -10.43 -19.03
CA PHE A 365 5.96 -9.17 -19.78
C PHE A 365 7.35 -8.93 -20.37
N GLU A 366 8.40 -9.15 -19.60
CA GLU A 366 9.78 -9.02 -20.06
C GLU A 366 10.10 -10.00 -21.20
N LYS A 367 9.55 -11.22 -21.14
CA LYS A 367 9.79 -12.27 -22.14
C LYS A 367 8.96 -12.12 -23.42
N GLU A 368 7.68 -11.80 -23.30
CA GLU A 368 6.70 -11.91 -24.38
C GLU A 368 5.95 -10.60 -24.69
N GLY A 369 6.22 -9.56 -23.90
CA GLY A 369 5.57 -8.25 -24.06
C GLY A 369 4.06 -8.30 -23.87
N GLU A 370 3.38 -7.27 -24.33
CA GLU A 370 1.91 -7.15 -24.26
C GLU A 370 1.16 -8.33 -24.91
N PRO A 371 1.58 -8.89 -26.06
CA PRO A 371 0.89 -10.04 -26.64
C PRO A 371 0.86 -11.27 -25.72
N GLY A 372 1.95 -11.56 -25.01
CA GLY A 372 2.01 -12.64 -24.02
C GLY A 372 1.07 -12.40 -22.83
N ILE A 373 1.06 -11.18 -22.33
CA ILE A 373 0.14 -10.74 -21.28
C ILE A 373 -1.31 -10.96 -21.72
N ASN A 374 -1.69 -10.46 -22.89
CA ASN A 374 -3.06 -10.56 -23.40
C ASN A 374 -3.52 -12.01 -23.55
N ARG A 375 -2.69 -12.89 -24.12
CA ARG A 375 -3.01 -14.32 -24.22
C ARG A 375 -3.29 -14.95 -22.85
N ARG A 376 -2.43 -14.67 -21.87
CA ARG A 376 -2.58 -15.22 -20.51
C ARG A 376 -3.80 -14.64 -19.80
N LEU A 377 -4.04 -13.33 -19.90
CA LEU A 377 -5.22 -12.67 -19.32
C LEU A 377 -6.52 -13.27 -19.87
N ILE A 378 -6.66 -13.38 -21.20
CA ILE A 378 -7.85 -13.92 -21.83
C ILE A 378 -8.15 -15.34 -21.32
N SER A 379 -7.12 -16.20 -21.27
CA SER A 379 -7.27 -17.57 -20.76
C SER A 379 -7.78 -17.59 -19.32
N LEU A 380 -7.14 -16.82 -18.43
CA LEU A 380 -7.49 -16.81 -17.02
C LEU A 380 -8.84 -16.12 -16.73
N LEU A 381 -9.16 -15.04 -17.45
CA LEU A 381 -10.45 -14.37 -17.31
C LEU A 381 -11.59 -15.25 -17.80
N LYS A 382 -11.41 -15.98 -18.92
CA LYS A 382 -12.39 -16.96 -19.40
C LYS A 382 -12.60 -18.08 -18.37
N GLU A 383 -11.52 -18.65 -17.86
CA GLU A 383 -11.58 -19.67 -16.79
C GLU A 383 -12.33 -19.15 -15.55
N THR A 384 -12.06 -17.90 -15.14
CA THR A 384 -12.62 -17.31 -13.93
C THR A 384 -14.10 -16.94 -14.07
N THR A 385 -14.53 -16.43 -15.22
CA THR A 385 -15.85 -15.82 -15.41
C THR A 385 -16.80 -16.66 -16.26
N GLY A 386 -16.29 -17.64 -16.99
CA GLY A 386 -17.06 -18.40 -17.98
C GLY A 386 -17.51 -17.59 -19.20
N ARG A 387 -17.10 -16.33 -19.30
CA ARG A 387 -17.47 -15.43 -20.40
C ARG A 387 -16.50 -15.53 -21.56
N ASP A 388 -16.96 -15.21 -22.75
CA ASP A 388 -16.06 -15.01 -23.89
C ASP A 388 -15.36 -13.66 -23.76
N ILE A 389 -14.02 -13.71 -23.84
CA ILE A 389 -13.16 -12.54 -23.60
C ILE A 389 -12.56 -12.10 -24.94
N PRO A 390 -12.90 -10.91 -25.45
CA PRO A 390 -12.32 -10.39 -26.67
C PRO A 390 -10.84 -10.00 -26.46
N LEU A 391 -10.11 -9.78 -27.55
CA LEU A 391 -8.75 -9.25 -27.47
C LEU A 391 -8.80 -7.80 -26.96
N PRO A 392 -8.01 -7.43 -25.93
CA PRO A 392 -7.92 -6.05 -25.49
C PRO A 392 -7.42 -5.12 -26.60
N VAL A 393 -7.95 -3.91 -26.66
CA VAL A 393 -7.42 -2.83 -27.53
C VAL A 393 -6.01 -2.46 -27.11
N LYS A 394 -5.80 -2.39 -25.79
CA LYS A 394 -4.51 -2.10 -25.16
C LYS A 394 -4.45 -2.64 -23.75
N SER A 395 -3.27 -3.15 -23.36
CA SER A 395 -2.96 -3.50 -21.97
C SER A 395 -1.69 -2.79 -21.51
N TYR A 396 -1.72 -2.29 -20.29
CA TYR A 396 -0.58 -1.66 -19.62
C TYR A 396 -0.22 -2.46 -18.36
N VAL A 397 1.07 -2.74 -18.20
CA VAL A 397 1.61 -3.47 -17.05
C VAL A 397 2.39 -2.50 -16.19
N PHE A 398 2.01 -2.35 -14.94
CA PHE A 398 2.71 -1.54 -13.95
C PHE A 398 3.28 -2.45 -12.87
N TYR A 399 4.58 -2.61 -12.89
CA TYR A 399 5.31 -3.44 -11.93
C TYR A 399 6.17 -2.57 -11.02
N TRP A 400 6.08 -2.82 -9.73
CA TRP A 400 6.84 -2.16 -8.68
C TRP A 400 7.64 -3.22 -7.94
N ASP A 401 8.96 -3.22 -8.06
CA ASP A 401 9.84 -4.18 -7.40
C ASP A 401 9.73 -4.12 -5.86
N CYS A 402 9.59 -2.90 -5.32
CA CYS A 402 9.23 -2.65 -3.93
C CYS A 402 7.93 -1.83 -3.89
N GLY A 403 6.80 -2.49 -4.13
CA GLY A 403 5.48 -1.85 -4.15
C GLY A 403 4.96 -1.53 -2.75
N VAL A 404 5.19 -2.43 -1.80
CA VAL A 404 4.74 -2.30 -0.40
C VAL A 404 5.77 -2.86 0.57
N GLY A 405 5.84 -2.24 1.76
CA GLY A 405 6.61 -2.75 2.89
C GLY A 405 5.74 -3.56 3.85
N TYR A 406 6.33 -4.59 4.44
CA TYR A 406 5.69 -5.44 5.44
C TYR A 406 6.62 -5.66 6.63
N TRP A 407 6.11 -5.57 7.84
CA TRP A 407 6.83 -6.01 9.02
C TRP A 407 7.01 -7.52 8.99
N SER A 408 8.25 -7.97 8.84
CA SER A 408 8.60 -9.40 8.72
C SER A 408 8.39 -10.14 10.03
N VAL A 409 8.35 -11.46 9.95
CA VAL A 409 8.42 -12.35 11.12
C VAL A 409 9.63 -11.99 11.99
N GLY A 410 9.42 -11.89 13.30
CA GLY A 410 10.41 -11.48 14.28
C GLY A 410 10.60 -9.96 14.41
N ALA A 411 9.74 -9.15 13.81
CA ALA A 411 9.74 -7.71 13.98
C ALA A 411 8.93 -7.30 15.22
N ASN A 412 9.51 -6.46 16.07
CA ASN A 412 8.76 -5.59 16.97
C ASN A 412 8.57 -4.26 16.21
N SER A 413 7.49 -4.17 15.48
CA SER A 413 7.21 -3.09 14.53
C SER A 413 7.19 -1.70 15.17
N ALA A 414 6.60 -1.56 16.35
CA ALA A 414 6.57 -0.31 17.10
C ALA A 414 7.99 0.19 17.45
N MET A 415 8.81 -0.69 18.03
CA MET A 415 10.19 -0.35 18.42
C MET A 415 11.07 -0.07 17.20
N VAL A 416 10.93 -0.87 16.13
CA VAL A 416 11.75 -0.69 14.91
C VAL A 416 11.37 0.60 14.19
N SER A 417 10.07 0.90 14.08
CA SER A 417 9.56 2.14 13.49
C SER A 417 10.13 3.37 14.21
N GLU A 418 10.05 3.41 15.54
CA GLU A 418 10.56 4.51 16.34
C GLU A 418 12.08 4.69 16.19
N ARG A 419 12.84 3.61 16.25
CA ARG A 419 14.30 3.66 16.12
C ARG A 419 14.77 4.07 14.73
N LEU A 420 14.03 3.74 13.68
CA LEU A 420 14.40 4.09 12.31
C LEU A 420 14.15 5.56 11.97
N LEU A 421 13.30 6.29 12.71
CA LEU A 421 13.11 7.74 12.49
C LEU A 421 14.43 8.51 12.64
N HIS A 422 15.23 8.17 13.65
CA HIS A 422 16.56 8.75 13.89
C HIS A 422 17.52 7.62 14.29
N PRO A 423 18.03 6.84 13.29
CA PRO A 423 18.68 5.56 13.55
C PRO A 423 20.04 5.66 14.25
N MET A 424 20.74 6.80 14.10
CA MET A 424 22.06 7.06 14.68
C MET A 424 22.07 8.48 15.27
N LYS A 425 22.00 8.57 16.59
CA LYS A 425 21.80 9.85 17.30
C LYS A 425 22.98 10.81 17.22
N GLU A 426 24.16 10.31 16.89
CA GLU A 426 25.37 11.10 16.65
C GLU A 426 25.39 11.82 15.30
N MET A 427 24.44 11.49 14.41
CA MET A 427 24.32 12.09 13.09
C MET A 427 22.91 12.66 12.92
N LYS A 428 22.78 13.78 12.24
CA LYS A 428 21.48 14.32 11.81
C LYS A 428 20.96 13.56 10.57
N LEU A 429 20.87 12.23 10.71
CA LEU A 429 20.39 11.31 9.68
C LEU A 429 19.02 10.77 10.09
N PHE A 430 18.04 10.96 9.23
CA PHE A 430 16.65 10.64 9.50
C PHE A 430 16.06 9.77 8.40
N ILE A 431 15.04 8.97 8.74
CA ILE A 431 14.32 8.12 7.79
C ILE A 431 12.82 8.39 7.93
N CYS A 432 12.14 8.54 6.81
CA CYS A 432 10.68 8.58 6.75
C CYS A 432 10.16 7.84 5.51
N GLY A 433 8.88 7.56 5.48
CA GLY A 433 8.21 6.87 4.38
C GLY A 433 7.24 5.80 4.89
N GLU A 434 6.30 5.43 4.06
CA GLU A 434 5.27 4.43 4.36
C GLU A 434 5.86 3.12 4.90
N THR A 435 6.97 2.68 4.31
CA THR A 435 7.65 1.43 4.65
C THR A 435 8.04 1.33 6.13
N TYR A 436 8.24 2.46 6.79
CA TYR A 436 8.69 2.57 8.19
C TYR A 436 7.58 2.90 9.17
N SER A 437 6.35 3.07 8.70
CA SER A 437 5.20 3.33 9.58
C SER A 437 4.86 2.10 10.41
N TYR A 438 4.61 2.28 11.70
CA TYR A 438 4.21 1.19 12.59
C TYR A 438 2.84 0.61 12.20
N GLN A 439 1.85 1.47 11.96
CA GLN A 439 0.45 1.04 11.81
C GLN A 439 -0.12 1.27 10.41
N ASN A 440 0.52 2.11 9.59
CA ASN A 440 0.00 2.55 8.31
C ASN A 440 0.94 2.18 7.14
N GLN A 441 1.70 1.06 7.25
CA GLN A 441 2.36 0.49 6.08
C GLN A 441 1.32 0.26 4.97
N GLN A 442 1.76 0.32 3.70
CA GLN A 442 0.92 0.13 2.51
C GLN A 442 0.00 1.33 2.17
N TRP A 443 -0.07 2.34 3.02
CA TRP A 443 -0.93 3.52 2.85
C TRP A 443 -0.11 4.82 2.73
N ILE A 444 -0.65 5.78 1.99
CA ILE A 444 -0.09 7.16 1.93
C ILE A 444 0.03 7.73 3.35
N GLU A 445 -0.96 7.43 4.20
CA GLU A 445 -0.99 7.85 5.61
C GLU A 445 0.31 7.52 6.35
N GLY A 446 0.87 6.32 6.13
CA GLY A 446 2.13 5.93 6.77
C GLY A 446 3.33 6.78 6.34
N ALA A 447 3.33 7.26 5.11
CA ALA A 447 4.34 8.19 4.65
C ALA A 447 4.20 9.55 5.33
N LEU A 448 2.97 10.04 5.49
CA LEU A 448 2.69 11.33 6.17
C LEU A 448 2.95 11.23 7.68
N GLU A 449 2.55 10.12 8.31
CA GLU A 449 2.76 9.84 9.74
C GLU A 449 4.25 9.89 10.10
N THR A 450 5.08 9.14 9.39
CA THR A 450 6.52 9.09 9.66
C THR A 450 7.20 10.41 9.37
N SER A 451 6.76 11.12 8.33
CA SER A 451 7.25 12.47 8.02
C SER A 451 6.88 13.48 9.09
N LYS A 452 5.64 13.44 9.61
CA LYS A 452 5.19 14.32 10.70
C LYS A 452 5.98 14.08 11.98
N LYS A 453 6.14 12.81 12.39
CA LYS A 453 6.99 12.45 13.54
C LYS A 453 8.43 12.94 13.39
N LEU A 454 8.99 12.85 12.17
CA LEU A 454 10.33 13.35 11.88
C LEU A 454 10.38 14.88 12.04
N ILE A 455 9.42 15.61 11.50
CA ILE A 455 9.35 17.09 11.60
C ILE A 455 9.26 17.53 13.06
N ASP A 456 8.57 16.79 13.92
CA ASP A 456 8.49 17.08 15.36
C ASP A 456 9.83 16.85 16.07
N ILE A 457 10.65 15.88 15.61
CA ILE A 457 12.01 15.64 16.14
C ILE A 457 12.99 16.73 15.70
N LEU A 458 12.82 17.32 14.53
CA LEU A 458 13.72 18.35 14.00
C LEU A 458 13.72 19.66 14.83
N SER A 459 12.80 19.81 15.79
CA SER A 459 12.71 20.98 16.70
C SER A 459 12.76 22.33 15.95
N LEU A 460 12.02 22.42 14.85
CA LEU A 460 11.93 23.58 13.96
C LEU A 460 11.01 24.68 14.51
#